data_190710a4f7b36469427f30cc64dabd4f
#
_entry.id   190710a4f7b36469427f30cc64dabd4f
#
_cell.length_a   1.000
_cell.length_b   1.000
_cell.length_c   1.000
_cell.angle_alpha   90.00
_cell.angle_beta   90.00
_cell.angle_gamma   90.00
#
_symmetry.space_group_name_H-M   'P 1'
#
loop_
_entity.id
_entity.type
_entity.pdbx_description
1 polymer ?
#
loop_
_entity_poly.entity_id
_entity_poly.type
_entity_poly.pdbx_seq_one_letter_code
_entity_poly.pdbx_strand_id
1 'polypeptide(L)'
;MAKEKFDRSKPHVNIGTIGHVDHGKTTLTAAITTVLAKKGLSELRSFDSIDNAPEEKERGITINTSHVEYQTANRHYAHVDCPGHADYVKNMVTGAAQMDGAILVVAATDGPMPQTNEHVLLARQVNVPRIVVFLNKCDMVDDAELLELVEMEVRELLSRYEFPGDDIPIIKGSAKMALEGDTGELGEVAILALADALDSYIPTPERAIDGTFLMPVEDVFSISGRGTVVTGRVERGVIKVGEEIEIVGIRETAKTTCTGVEMFRKLLDQGQAGDNIGVLLRGTKREEVERGQVLAKPGTIKPHTQFSGEVYVLSKEEGGRHTPFFNNYRPQFYFRTTDVTGAIELPKDKEMVMPGDNVSINVKLISPIAMEEGLRFAIREGGRTVGAGVVSKIIE
;
A
#
# COMPACT_ATOMS: atom_id res chain seq x y z
N MET A 1 -19.29 15.61 22.04
CA MET A 1 -19.99 15.81 20.74
C MET A 1 -20.21 14.42 20.14
N ALA A 2 -21.38 14.16 19.53
CA ALA A 2 -21.59 12.91 18.79
C ALA A 2 -20.69 12.92 17.58
N LYS A 3 -20.00 11.78 17.31
CA LYS A 3 -19.19 11.63 16.09
C LYS A 3 -20.10 11.65 14.86
N GLU A 4 -19.65 12.28 13.81
CA GLU A 4 -20.31 12.29 12.50
C GLU A 4 -20.41 10.89 11.91
N LYS A 5 -21.48 10.62 11.14
CA LYS A 5 -21.56 9.40 10.31
C LYS A 5 -20.86 9.64 8.98
N PHE A 6 -20.18 8.60 8.49
CA PHE A 6 -19.55 8.63 7.17
C PHE A 6 -20.62 8.62 6.07
N ASP A 7 -20.47 9.50 5.09
CA ASP A 7 -21.34 9.58 3.90
C ASP A 7 -20.79 8.70 2.77
N ARG A 8 -21.59 7.76 2.27
CA ARG A 8 -21.28 6.83 1.16
C ARG A 8 -21.90 7.25 -0.18
N SER A 9 -22.26 8.51 -0.35
CA SER A 9 -22.90 9.00 -1.57
C SER A 9 -21.99 8.94 -2.80
N LYS A 10 -20.67 8.94 -2.60
CA LYS A 10 -19.67 8.87 -3.68
C LYS A 10 -18.93 7.53 -3.66
N PRO A 11 -18.50 7.02 -4.84
CA PRO A 11 -17.59 5.88 -4.91
C PRO A 11 -16.31 6.12 -4.11
N HIS A 12 -15.91 5.13 -3.31
CA HIS A 12 -14.70 5.18 -2.50
C HIS A 12 -13.53 4.52 -3.21
N VAL A 13 -12.40 5.24 -3.32
CA VAL A 13 -11.19 4.78 -4.01
C VAL A 13 -9.99 4.99 -3.10
N ASN A 14 -9.14 3.97 -2.97
CA ASN A 14 -7.90 4.05 -2.23
C ASN A 14 -6.75 4.41 -3.18
N ILE A 15 -6.11 5.51 -2.91
CA ILE A 15 -4.96 6.04 -3.66
C ILE A 15 -3.75 6.09 -2.74
N GLY A 16 -2.55 6.12 -3.29
CA GLY A 16 -1.37 6.43 -2.49
C GLY A 16 -0.23 7.00 -3.30
N THR A 17 0.66 7.71 -2.62
CA THR A 17 1.91 8.23 -3.20
C THR A 17 3.02 7.20 -3.06
N ILE A 18 3.72 6.94 -4.17
CA ILE A 18 4.92 6.10 -4.25
C ILE A 18 6.03 6.86 -4.98
N GLY A 19 7.27 6.44 -4.81
CA GLY A 19 8.43 7.07 -5.47
C GLY A 19 9.61 7.23 -4.51
N HIS A 20 10.71 7.75 -5.03
CA HIS A 20 11.98 7.89 -4.31
C HIS A 20 11.87 8.82 -3.08
N VAL A 21 12.79 8.65 -2.12
CA VAL A 21 12.96 9.60 -1.00
C VAL A 21 13.25 11.00 -1.58
N ASP A 22 12.81 12.05 -0.91
CA ASP A 22 12.99 13.47 -1.29
C ASP A 22 12.37 13.91 -2.63
N HIS A 23 11.62 13.04 -3.33
CA HIS A 23 10.87 13.46 -4.52
C HIS A 23 9.58 14.25 -4.19
N GLY A 24 9.24 14.41 -2.91
CA GLY A 24 8.16 15.28 -2.43
C GLY A 24 6.78 14.61 -2.34
N LYS A 25 6.71 13.31 -2.01
CA LYS A 25 5.45 12.56 -1.82
C LYS A 25 4.57 13.18 -0.75
N THR A 26 5.08 13.35 0.46
CA THR A 26 4.36 13.96 1.59
C THR A 26 4.00 15.41 1.32
N THR A 27 4.89 16.16 0.65
CA THR A 27 4.62 17.53 0.20
C THR A 27 3.45 17.57 -0.78
N LEU A 28 3.39 16.62 -1.72
CA LEU A 28 2.28 16.50 -2.66
C LEU A 28 0.97 16.14 -1.95
N THR A 29 1.01 15.20 -1.01
CA THR A 29 -0.15 14.82 -0.19
C THR A 29 -0.70 16.01 0.57
N ALA A 30 0.17 16.83 1.18
CA ALA A 30 -0.21 18.07 1.84
C ALA A 30 -0.77 19.11 0.85
N ALA A 31 -0.18 19.24 -0.34
CA ALA A 31 -0.66 20.15 -1.39
C ALA A 31 -2.06 19.78 -1.87
N ILE A 32 -2.32 18.50 -2.11
CA ILE A 32 -3.65 17.99 -2.51
C ILE A 32 -4.70 18.38 -1.47
N THR A 33 -4.45 18.07 -0.19
CA THR A 33 -5.41 18.39 0.89
C THR A 33 -5.61 19.89 1.05
N THR A 34 -4.55 20.69 0.88
CA THR A 34 -4.60 22.15 0.99
C THR A 34 -5.42 22.79 -0.14
N VAL A 35 -5.17 22.39 -1.39
CA VAL A 35 -5.89 22.91 -2.56
C VAL A 35 -7.37 22.49 -2.52
N LEU A 36 -7.65 21.24 -2.20
CA LEU A 36 -9.02 20.76 -2.12
C LEU A 36 -9.78 21.32 -0.90
N ALA A 37 -9.10 21.63 0.20
CA ALA A 37 -9.71 22.29 1.35
C ALA A 37 -10.23 23.67 1.02
N LYS A 38 -9.53 24.46 0.17
CA LYS A 38 -10.03 25.76 -0.33
C LYS A 38 -11.36 25.64 -1.07
N LYS A 39 -11.67 24.45 -1.60
CA LYS A 39 -12.93 24.15 -2.31
C LYS A 39 -13.97 23.44 -1.42
N GLY A 40 -13.67 23.23 -0.12
CA GLY A 40 -14.55 22.51 0.80
C GLY A 40 -14.60 20.99 0.55
N LEU A 41 -13.61 20.45 -0.13
CA LEU A 41 -13.55 19.04 -0.54
C LEU A 41 -12.56 18.19 0.30
N SER A 42 -11.89 18.80 1.26
CA SER A 42 -10.96 18.13 2.19
C SER A 42 -10.89 18.88 3.52
N GLU A 43 -10.43 18.21 4.58
CA GLU A 43 -9.84 18.88 5.73
C GLU A 43 -8.38 19.26 5.40
N LEU A 44 -7.98 20.44 5.81
CA LEU A 44 -6.59 20.90 5.64
C LEU A 44 -5.65 20.01 6.49
N ARG A 45 -4.65 19.43 5.84
CA ARG A 45 -3.58 18.67 6.49
C ARG A 45 -2.24 19.30 6.18
N SER A 46 -1.56 19.79 7.19
CA SER A 46 -0.20 20.30 7.04
C SER A 46 0.80 19.15 6.92
N PHE A 47 1.96 19.42 6.34
CA PHE A 47 3.07 18.48 6.26
C PHE A 47 3.37 17.84 7.63
N ASP A 48 3.54 18.66 8.68
CA ASP A 48 3.82 18.20 10.05
C ASP A 48 2.70 17.37 10.69
N SER A 49 1.49 17.40 10.14
CA SER A 49 0.36 16.59 10.61
C SER A 49 0.27 15.24 9.88
N ILE A 50 0.93 15.09 8.75
CA ILE A 50 1.06 13.86 7.97
C ILE A 50 2.25 13.06 8.53
N ASP A 51 3.46 13.63 8.52
CA ASP A 51 4.65 13.07 9.16
C ASP A 51 4.68 13.49 10.64
N ASN A 52 4.00 12.73 11.48
CA ASN A 52 3.71 13.13 12.85
C ASN A 52 4.65 12.52 13.91
N ALA A 53 5.31 11.40 13.60
CA ALA A 53 6.22 10.73 14.54
C ALA A 53 7.45 11.59 14.84
N PRO A 54 7.96 11.60 16.09
CA PRO A 54 9.16 12.36 16.44
C PRO A 54 10.37 12.04 15.55
N GLU A 55 10.57 10.76 15.21
CA GLU A 55 11.66 10.31 14.34
C GLU A 55 11.49 10.78 12.88
N GLU A 56 10.26 10.89 12.37
CA GLU A 56 9.97 11.43 11.04
C GLU A 56 10.35 12.91 10.97
N LYS A 57 10.01 13.67 12.00
CA LYS A 57 10.34 15.10 12.09
C LYS A 57 11.84 15.35 12.26
N GLU A 58 12.53 14.50 13.02
CA GLU A 58 13.98 14.63 13.24
C GLU A 58 14.76 14.29 11.96
N ARG A 59 14.34 13.25 11.23
CA ARG A 59 15.03 12.79 10.03
C ARG A 59 14.55 13.46 8.73
N GLY A 60 13.39 14.11 8.75
CA GLY A 60 12.76 14.72 7.57
C GLY A 60 12.30 13.70 6.53
N ILE A 61 12.02 12.46 6.94
CA ILE A 61 11.58 11.38 6.06
C ILE A 61 10.35 10.66 6.63
N THR A 62 9.45 10.23 5.78
CA THR A 62 8.30 9.39 6.15
C THR A 62 8.77 7.99 6.50
N ILE A 63 8.40 7.49 7.68
CA ILE A 63 8.72 6.16 8.19
C ILE A 63 7.49 5.26 8.13
N ASN A 64 6.36 5.74 8.64
CA ASN A 64 5.10 5.02 8.69
C ASN A 64 4.17 5.50 7.59
N THR A 65 3.25 4.62 7.15
CA THR A 65 2.16 5.05 6.26
C THR A 65 1.23 6.00 7.00
N SER A 66 0.86 7.10 6.34
CA SER A 66 -0.11 8.05 6.86
C SER A 66 -1.36 8.05 5.97
N HIS A 67 -2.53 8.16 6.57
CA HIS A 67 -3.79 8.15 5.85
C HIS A 67 -4.47 9.51 5.94
N VAL A 68 -4.81 10.06 4.78
CA VAL A 68 -5.61 11.29 4.67
C VAL A 68 -6.83 11.04 3.80
N GLU A 69 -7.90 11.84 3.98
CA GLU A 69 -9.09 11.77 3.14
C GLU A 69 -9.29 13.09 2.39
N TYR A 70 -9.78 12.98 1.17
CA TYR A 70 -10.25 14.12 0.37
C TYR A 70 -11.31 13.65 -0.65
N GLN A 71 -11.96 14.61 -1.27
CA GLN A 71 -12.99 14.35 -2.26
C GLN A 71 -12.74 15.18 -3.53
N THR A 72 -13.25 14.67 -4.64
CA THR A 72 -13.54 15.45 -5.84
C THR A 72 -15.06 15.61 -5.98
N ALA A 73 -15.51 16.19 -7.08
CA ALA A 73 -16.95 16.21 -7.37
C ALA A 73 -17.52 14.79 -7.51
N ASN A 74 -16.71 13.82 -7.99
CA ASN A 74 -17.14 12.50 -8.42
C ASN A 74 -16.84 11.39 -7.41
N ARG A 75 -15.78 11.52 -6.59
CA ARG A 75 -15.24 10.42 -5.78
C ARG A 75 -14.81 10.88 -4.39
N HIS A 76 -14.80 9.92 -3.46
CA HIS A 76 -14.15 10.02 -2.16
C HIS A 76 -12.85 9.21 -2.20
N TYR A 77 -11.75 9.82 -1.78
CA TYR A 77 -10.43 9.21 -1.76
C TYR A 77 -9.93 9.00 -0.33
N ALA A 78 -9.48 7.77 -0.04
CA ALA A 78 -8.54 7.51 1.04
C ALA A 78 -7.14 7.50 0.43
N HIS A 79 -6.26 8.36 0.93
CA HIS A 79 -4.90 8.50 0.41
C HIS A 79 -3.89 8.01 1.42
N VAL A 80 -3.06 7.08 1.01
CA VAL A 80 -1.96 6.50 1.78
C VAL A 80 -0.66 7.15 1.36
N ASP A 81 -0.05 7.94 2.23
CA ASP A 81 1.31 8.45 2.01
C ASP A 81 2.33 7.38 2.41
N CYS A 82 3.12 6.90 1.45
CA CYS A 82 4.07 5.81 1.65
C CYS A 82 5.49 6.33 1.86
N PRO A 83 6.28 5.68 2.75
CA PRO A 83 7.69 5.99 2.89
C PRO A 83 8.46 5.76 1.59
N GLY A 84 9.48 6.58 1.35
CA GLY A 84 10.34 6.49 0.15
C GLY A 84 11.66 5.77 0.40
N HIS A 85 12.10 5.67 1.66
CA HIS A 85 13.41 5.15 2.02
C HIS A 85 13.44 3.61 2.00
N ALA A 86 14.54 3.03 1.51
CA ALA A 86 14.72 1.59 1.38
C ALA A 86 14.54 0.81 2.69
N ASP A 87 14.89 1.38 3.83
CA ASP A 87 14.74 0.73 5.15
C ASP A 87 13.27 0.51 5.54
N TYR A 88 12.34 1.27 4.95
CA TYR A 88 10.91 1.24 5.27
C TYR A 88 10.05 0.61 4.18
N VAL A 89 10.66 -0.13 3.26
CA VAL A 89 9.95 -0.81 2.15
C VAL A 89 8.82 -1.71 2.66
N LYS A 90 8.96 -2.33 3.84
CA LYS A 90 7.88 -3.09 4.46
C LYS A 90 6.59 -2.27 4.62
N ASN A 91 6.71 -1.04 5.10
CA ASN A 91 5.57 -0.13 5.25
C ASN A 91 5.04 0.33 3.89
N MET A 92 5.94 0.56 2.92
CA MET A 92 5.56 0.85 1.54
C MET A 92 4.76 -0.29 0.91
N VAL A 93 5.20 -1.55 1.02
CA VAL A 93 4.49 -2.72 0.49
C VAL A 93 3.10 -2.85 1.11
N THR A 94 3.01 -2.66 2.44
CA THR A 94 1.72 -2.68 3.14
C THR A 94 0.77 -1.58 2.65
N GLY A 95 1.27 -0.36 2.46
CA GLY A 95 0.49 0.74 1.92
C GLY A 95 0.07 0.49 0.48
N ALA A 96 0.99 0.05 -0.38
CA ALA A 96 0.72 -0.23 -1.79
C ALA A 96 -0.33 -1.35 -1.99
N ALA A 97 -0.34 -2.37 -1.14
CA ALA A 97 -1.33 -3.44 -1.19
C ALA A 97 -2.77 -2.97 -0.94
N GLN A 98 -2.95 -1.76 -0.40
CA GLN A 98 -4.26 -1.17 -0.13
C GLN A 98 -4.77 -0.31 -1.29
N MET A 99 -3.94 0.02 -2.28
CA MET A 99 -4.24 0.98 -3.33
C MET A 99 -5.08 0.38 -4.46
N ASP A 100 -6.07 1.13 -4.89
CA ASP A 100 -6.82 0.91 -6.13
C ASP A 100 -6.17 1.65 -7.32
N GLY A 101 -5.24 2.53 -7.02
CA GLY A 101 -4.39 3.26 -7.95
C GLY A 101 -3.26 3.97 -7.21
N ALA A 102 -2.16 4.29 -7.88
CA ALA A 102 -1.04 4.99 -7.27
C ALA A 102 -0.70 6.29 -8.01
N ILE A 103 -0.13 7.24 -7.27
CA ILE A 103 0.52 8.43 -7.79
C ILE A 103 2.03 8.20 -7.68
N LEU A 104 2.68 8.01 -8.81
CA LEU A 104 4.14 7.96 -8.86
C LEU A 104 4.70 9.38 -8.88
N VAL A 105 5.42 9.75 -7.82
CA VAL A 105 6.04 11.06 -7.69
C VAL A 105 7.51 10.96 -8.09
N VAL A 106 7.88 11.71 -9.13
CA VAL A 106 9.25 11.80 -9.64
C VAL A 106 9.67 13.25 -9.64
N ALA A 107 10.83 13.59 -9.06
CA ALA A 107 11.37 14.93 -9.16
C ALA A 107 11.95 15.16 -10.57
N ALA A 108 11.55 16.25 -11.21
CA ALA A 108 12.03 16.62 -12.55
C ALA A 108 13.54 16.89 -12.58
N THR A 109 14.12 17.27 -11.44
CA THR A 109 15.56 17.50 -11.27
C THR A 109 16.40 16.23 -11.29
N ASP A 110 15.83 15.10 -10.89
CA ASP A 110 16.58 13.87 -10.61
C ASP A 110 16.19 12.70 -11.55
N GLY A 111 14.98 12.76 -12.13
CA GLY A 111 14.42 11.66 -12.91
C GLY A 111 14.12 10.39 -12.09
N PRO A 112 13.92 9.24 -12.75
CA PRO A 112 13.71 7.98 -12.06
C PRO A 112 14.96 7.52 -11.29
N MET A 113 14.82 7.31 -9.99
CA MET A 113 15.88 6.91 -9.06
C MET A 113 15.71 5.42 -8.63
N PRO A 114 16.67 4.78 -7.93
CA PRO A 114 16.59 3.37 -7.59
C PRO A 114 15.31 2.96 -6.85
N GLN A 115 14.85 3.74 -5.84
CA GLN A 115 13.60 3.42 -5.16
C GLN A 115 12.37 3.67 -6.04
N THR A 116 12.45 4.55 -7.06
CA THR A 116 11.38 4.70 -8.06
C THR A 116 11.14 3.37 -8.77
N ASN A 117 12.22 2.73 -9.23
CA ASN A 117 12.18 1.41 -9.87
C ASN A 117 11.59 0.35 -8.93
N GLU A 118 12.08 0.28 -7.69
CA GLU A 118 11.59 -0.68 -6.70
C GLU A 118 10.11 -0.48 -6.38
N HIS A 119 9.65 0.77 -6.22
CA HIS A 119 8.26 1.07 -5.92
C HIS A 119 7.31 0.71 -7.07
N VAL A 120 7.71 0.94 -8.32
CA VAL A 120 6.93 0.53 -9.50
C VAL A 120 6.83 -1.00 -9.59
N LEU A 121 7.96 -1.70 -9.38
CA LEU A 121 7.99 -3.17 -9.30
C LEU A 121 7.05 -3.69 -8.21
N LEU A 122 7.14 -3.15 -7.00
CA LEU A 122 6.30 -3.57 -5.87
C LEU A 122 4.82 -3.26 -6.12
N ALA A 123 4.49 -2.10 -6.67
CA ALA A 123 3.12 -1.77 -7.07
C ALA A 123 2.57 -2.80 -8.06
N ARG A 124 3.38 -3.25 -9.02
CA ARG A 124 2.99 -4.31 -9.95
C ARG A 124 2.73 -5.64 -9.24
N GLN A 125 3.60 -6.01 -8.29
CA GLN A 125 3.49 -7.26 -7.55
C GLN A 125 2.25 -7.33 -6.65
N VAL A 126 1.89 -6.21 -6.01
CA VAL A 126 0.67 -6.13 -5.18
C VAL A 126 -0.59 -5.80 -5.98
N ASN A 127 -0.49 -5.83 -7.32
CA ASN A 127 -1.61 -5.60 -8.25
C ASN A 127 -2.24 -4.21 -8.18
N VAL A 128 -1.47 -3.16 -8.00
CA VAL A 128 -1.98 -1.81 -8.26
C VAL A 128 -2.39 -1.73 -9.75
N PRO A 129 -3.66 -1.49 -10.06
CA PRO A 129 -4.14 -1.64 -11.44
C PRO A 129 -3.71 -0.51 -12.37
N ARG A 130 -3.54 0.69 -11.84
CA ARG A 130 -3.19 1.90 -12.61
C ARG A 130 -2.28 2.83 -11.80
N ILE A 131 -1.41 3.54 -12.52
CA ILE A 131 -0.52 4.57 -11.97
C ILE A 131 -0.78 5.88 -12.73
N VAL A 132 -0.86 6.99 -12.01
CA VAL A 132 -0.79 8.35 -12.55
C VAL A 132 0.56 8.93 -12.11
N VAL A 133 1.21 9.71 -12.95
CA VAL A 133 2.51 10.30 -12.61
C VAL A 133 2.36 11.78 -12.28
N PHE A 134 2.99 12.20 -11.19
CA PHE A 134 3.20 13.60 -10.89
C PHE A 134 4.70 13.92 -10.99
N LEU A 135 5.08 14.63 -12.07
CA LEU A 135 6.44 15.14 -12.25
C LEU A 135 6.60 16.41 -11.42
N ASN A 136 7.19 16.26 -10.25
CA ASN A 136 7.31 17.28 -9.22
C ASN A 136 8.57 18.14 -9.39
N LYS A 137 8.63 19.29 -8.73
CA LYS A 137 9.76 20.24 -8.76
C LYS A 137 10.04 20.81 -10.16
N CYS A 138 9.03 20.91 -11.01
CA CYS A 138 9.19 21.51 -12.35
C CYS A 138 9.56 23.00 -12.28
N ASP A 139 9.29 23.67 -11.17
CA ASP A 139 9.73 25.04 -10.89
C ASP A 139 11.25 25.22 -10.80
N MET A 140 11.99 24.12 -10.64
CA MET A 140 13.46 24.11 -10.54
C MET A 140 14.15 23.78 -11.89
N VAL A 141 13.39 23.53 -12.95
CA VAL A 141 13.90 23.13 -14.26
C VAL A 141 13.40 24.10 -15.33
N ASP A 142 14.30 24.94 -15.82
CA ASP A 142 13.98 25.92 -16.87
C ASP A 142 14.08 25.34 -18.29
N ASP A 143 14.69 24.16 -18.44
CA ASP A 143 14.93 23.50 -19.73
C ASP A 143 13.76 22.54 -20.06
N ALA A 144 13.00 22.89 -21.10
CA ALA A 144 11.89 22.09 -21.57
C ALA A 144 12.34 20.72 -22.14
N GLU A 145 13.52 20.65 -22.78
CA GLU A 145 14.04 19.40 -23.34
C GLU A 145 14.40 18.41 -22.22
N LEU A 146 14.89 18.91 -21.09
CA LEU A 146 15.15 18.08 -19.91
C LEU A 146 13.85 17.51 -19.32
N LEU A 147 12.79 18.31 -19.25
CA LEU A 147 11.48 17.84 -18.79
C LEU A 147 10.91 16.76 -19.70
N GLU A 148 11.08 16.87 -21.02
CA GLU A 148 10.65 15.86 -21.98
C GLU A 148 11.48 14.57 -21.85
N LEU A 149 12.79 14.68 -21.62
CA LEU A 149 13.67 13.53 -21.40
C LEU A 149 13.25 12.76 -20.16
N VAL A 150 13.05 13.45 -19.03
CA VAL A 150 12.61 12.80 -17.79
C VAL A 150 11.24 12.15 -17.96
N GLU A 151 10.31 12.78 -18.69
CA GLU A 151 9.02 12.18 -19.01
C GLU A 151 9.20 10.88 -19.80
N MET A 152 10.08 10.86 -20.80
CA MET A 152 10.39 9.67 -21.60
C MET A 152 10.96 8.53 -20.74
N GLU A 153 11.91 8.84 -19.86
CA GLU A 153 12.51 7.85 -18.94
C GLU A 153 11.46 7.23 -18.00
N VAL A 154 10.51 8.05 -17.50
CA VAL A 154 9.41 7.56 -16.64
C VAL A 154 8.48 6.65 -17.43
N ARG A 155 8.12 6.99 -18.67
CA ARG A 155 7.27 6.15 -19.54
C ARG A 155 7.94 4.83 -19.87
N GLU A 156 9.25 4.85 -20.17
CA GLU A 156 10.04 3.64 -20.41
C GLU A 156 10.11 2.75 -19.18
N LEU A 157 10.33 3.34 -17.99
CA LEU A 157 10.32 2.62 -16.72
C LEU A 157 8.98 1.91 -16.48
N LEU A 158 7.86 2.62 -16.66
CA LEU A 158 6.52 2.07 -16.45
C LEU A 158 6.21 0.95 -17.44
N SER A 159 6.60 1.12 -18.71
CA SER A 159 6.44 0.09 -19.76
C SER A 159 7.25 -1.17 -19.43
N ARG A 160 8.46 -1.04 -18.90
CA ARG A 160 9.31 -2.15 -18.45
C ARG A 160 8.63 -3.02 -17.39
N TYR A 161 7.84 -2.43 -16.51
CA TYR A 161 7.07 -3.14 -15.49
C TYR A 161 5.62 -3.41 -15.90
N GLU A 162 5.35 -3.45 -17.20
CA GLU A 162 4.05 -3.80 -17.79
C GLU A 162 2.89 -2.87 -17.40
N PHE A 163 3.17 -1.62 -17.08
CA PHE A 163 2.17 -0.56 -17.07
C PHE A 163 2.10 0.09 -18.45
N PRO A 164 0.94 0.61 -18.90
CA PRO A 164 0.80 1.21 -20.24
C PRO A 164 1.47 2.58 -20.29
N GLY A 165 2.81 2.62 -20.29
CA GLY A 165 3.61 3.83 -20.12
C GLY A 165 3.27 4.96 -21.09
N ASP A 166 2.90 4.64 -22.34
CA ASP A 166 2.54 5.64 -23.37
C ASP A 166 1.21 6.35 -23.07
N ASP A 167 0.26 5.64 -22.44
CA ASP A 167 -1.10 6.14 -22.16
C ASP A 167 -1.26 6.74 -20.76
N ILE A 168 -0.24 6.63 -19.92
CA ILE A 168 -0.31 7.10 -18.52
C ILE A 168 -0.32 8.63 -18.46
N PRO A 169 -1.27 9.24 -17.73
CA PRO A 169 -1.26 10.67 -17.48
C PRO A 169 -0.02 11.08 -16.69
N ILE A 170 0.72 12.05 -17.20
CA ILE A 170 1.86 12.69 -16.52
C ILE A 170 1.54 14.16 -16.31
N ILE A 171 1.39 14.57 -15.08
CA ILE A 171 1.11 15.94 -14.68
C ILE A 171 2.41 16.60 -14.22
N LYS A 172 2.78 17.70 -14.85
CA LYS A 172 3.94 18.53 -14.50
C LYS A 172 3.53 19.59 -13.50
N GLY A 173 4.26 19.72 -12.37
CA GLY A 173 3.90 20.69 -11.34
C GLY A 173 4.95 20.85 -10.25
N SER A 174 4.61 21.67 -9.27
CA SER A 174 5.37 21.88 -8.04
C SER A 174 4.44 21.83 -6.84
N ALA A 175 4.56 20.75 -6.08
CA ALA A 175 3.79 20.58 -4.84
C ALA A 175 4.11 21.71 -3.83
N LYS A 176 5.34 22.19 -3.82
CA LYS A 176 5.78 23.31 -2.96
C LYS A 176 5.05 24.61 -3.33
N MET A 177 5.05 24.98 -4.59
CA MET A 177 4.35 26.20 -5.07
C MET A 177 2.86 26.13 -4.74
N ALA A 178 2.22 24.97 -4.95
CA ALA A 178 0.81 24.78 -4.61
C ALA A 178 0.53 24.95 -3.10
N LEU A 179 1.42 24.47 -2.23
CA LEU A 179 1.34 24.68 -0.77
C LEU A 179 1.53 26.12 -0.38
N GLU A 180 2.44 26.85 -1.04
CA GLU A 180 2.70 28.27 -0.82
C GLU A 180 1.60 29.16 -1.38
N GLY A 181 0.60 28.57 -2.05
CA GLY A 181 -0.60 29.27 -2.52
C GLY A 181 -0.52 29.80 -3.94
N ASP A 182 0.47 29.36 -4.73
CA ASP A 182 0.53 29.68 -6.14
C ASP A 182 -0.68 29.12 -6.89
N THR A 183 -1.36 29.97 -7.64
CA THR A 183 -2.55 29.64 -8.43
C THR A 183 -2.25 29.38 -9.91
N GLY A 184 -0.96 29.42 -10.29
CA GLY A 184 -0.48 29.22 -11.66
C GLY A 184 -0.48 27.74 -12.11
N GLU A 185 0.04 27.54 -13.32
CA GLU A 185 0.05 26.24 -14.01
C GLU A 185 0.81 25.15 -13.25
N LEU A 186 1.93 25.50 -12.61
CA LEU A 186 2.72 24.54 -11.82
C LEU A 186 2.22 24.36 -10.39
N GLY A 187 1.39 25.28 -9.89
CA GLY A 187 0.83 25.28 -8.53
C GLY A 187 -0.55 24.62 -8.45
N GLU A 188 -1.56 25.41 -8.08
CA GLU A 188 -2.94 24.92 -7.88
C GLU A 188 -3.52 24.21 -9.12
N VAL A 189 -3.26 24.72 -10.32
CA VAL A 189 -3.75 24.14 -11.57
C VAL A 189 -3.24 22.71 -11.75
N ALA A 190 -1.95 22.46 -11.49
CA ALA A 190 -1.38 21.12 -11.57
C ALA A 190 -2.03 20.15 -10.57
N ILE A 191 -2.30 20.60 -9.35
CA ILE A 191 -2.98 19.75 -8.35
C ILE A 191 -4.41 19.41 -8.78
N LEU A 192 -5.15 20.35 -9.36
CA LEU A 192 -6.49 20.09 -9.89
C LEU A 192 -6.45 19.15 -11.10
N ALA A 193 -5.47 19.34 -12.00
CA ALA A 193 -5.25 18.43 -13.11
C ALA A 193 -4.92 17.00 -12.65
N LEU A 194 -4.14 16.85 -11.57
CA LEU A 194 -3.90 15.55 -10.94
C LEU A 194 -5.20 14.94 -10.41
N ALA A 195 -6.04 15.71 -9.72
CA ALA A 195 -7.33 15.22 -9.23
C ALA A 195 -8.26 14.77 -10.36
N ASP A 196 -8.31 15.50 -11.46
CA ASP A 196 -9.07 15.14 -12.67
C ASP A 196 -8.50 13.88 -13.34
N ALA A 197 -7.17 13.71 -13.38
CA ALA A 197 -6.53 12.50 -13.89
C ALA A 197 -6.85 11.28 -13.01
N LEU A 198 -6.88 11.43 -11.69
CA LEU A 198 -7.29 10.36 -10.78
C LEU A 198 -8.75 9.96 -11.02
N ASP A 199 -9.65 10.93 -11.19
CA ASP A 199 -11.07 10.67 -11.46
C ASP A 199 -11.30 9.93 -12.79
N SER A 200 -10.55 10.30 -13.83
CA SER A 200 -10.76 9.79 -15.18
C SER A 200 -9.97 8.52 -15.51
N TYR A 201 -8.74 8.40 -15.01
CA TYR A 201 -7.84 7.32 -15.40
C TYR A 201 -7.85 6.12 -14.43
N ILE A 202 -8.01 6.36 -13.12
CA ILE A 202 -8.11 5.26 -12.16
C ILE A 202 -9.52 4.66 -12.24
N PRO A 203 -9.65 3.33 -12.49
CA PRO A 203 -10.97 2.72 -12.55
C PRO A 203 -11.67 2.73 -11.19
N THR A 204 -13.00 2.82 -11.19
CA THR A 204 -13.76 2.55 -9.96
C THR A 204 -13.61 1.07 -9.64
N PRO A 205 -13.08 0.71 -8.46
CA PRO A 205 -12.77 -0.67 -8.15
C PRO A 205 -14.03 -1.50 -7.92
N GLU A 206 -14.04 -2.72 -8.43
CA GLU A 206 -15.02 -3.73 -8.05
C GLU A 206 -14.71 -4.24 -6.66
N ARG A 207 -15.72 -4.27 -5.77
CA ARG A 207 -15.54 -4.67 -4.37
C ARG A 207 -16.11 -6.05 -4.12
N ALA A 208 -15.33 -6.95 -3.54
CA ALA A 208 -15.77 -8.29 -3.15
C ALA A 208 -16.66 -8.25 -1.89
N ILE A 209 -17.79 -7.54 -1.96
CA ILE A 209 -18.71 -7.32 -0.83
C ILE A 209 -19.42 -8.63 -0.43
N ASP A 210 -19.76 -9.48 -1.41
CA ASP A 210 -20.47 -10.74 -1.18
C ASP A 210 -19.57 -11.86 -0.58
N GLY A 211 -18.27 -11.61 -0.45
CA GLY A 211 -17.32 -12.53 0.15
C GLY A 211 -17.46 -12.62 1.68
N THR A 212 -16.83 -13.62 2.28
CA THR A 212 -16.68 -13.69 3.74
C THR A 212 -15.73 -12.62 4.24
N PHE A 213 -16.06 -11.93 5.33
CA PHE A 213 -15.25 -10.85 5.87
C PHE A 213 -13.81 -11.28 6.15
N LEU A 214 -12.88 -10.48 5.68
CA LEU A 214 -11.45 -10.57 5.97
C LEU A 214 -10.81 -9.18 5.92
N MET A 215 -10.03 -8.85 6.97
CA MET A 215 -9.28 -7.60 7.07
C MET A 215 -7.89 -7.88 7.65
N PRO A 216 -6.81 -7.67 6.90
CA PRO A 216 -5.45 -7.70 7.44
C PRO A 216 -5.24 -6.59 8.48
N VAL A 217 -4.56 -6.94 9.57
CA VAL A 217 -4.19 -5.99 10.63
C VAL A 217 -2.98 -5.19 10.18
N GLU A 218 -3.11 -3.87 10.17
CA GLU A 218 -2.06 -2.91 9.84
C GLU A 218 -1.39 -2.34 11.08
N ASP A 219 -2.23 -1.72 11.93
CA ASP A 219 -1.81 -1.12 13.18
C ASP A 219 -2.77 -1.45 14.31
N VAL A 220 -2.25 -1.36 15.54
CA VAL A 220 -2.99 -1.65 16.77
C VAL A 220 -2.82 -0.51 17.74
N PHE A 221 -3.94 0.08 18.15
CA PHE A 221 -3.98 1.20 19.07
C PHE A 221 -4.74 0.84 20.35
N SER A 222 -4.30 1.41 21.45
CA SER A 222 -5.08 1.40 22.70
C SER A 222 -5.70 2.77 22.90
N ILE A 223 -7.04 2.82 22.95
CA ILE A 223 -7.77 4.06 23.18
C ILE A 223 -8.31 4.05 24.61
N SER A 224 -7.88 5.02 25.42
CA SER A 224 -8.32 5.16 26.80
C SER A 224 -9.85 5.21 26.89
N GLY A 225 -10.45 4.34 27.71
CA GLY A 225 -11.91 4.24 27.91
C GLY A 225 -12.68 3.55 26.78
N ARG A 226 -12.02 3.13 25.69
CA ARG A 226 -12.68 2.45 24.55
C ARG A 226 -12.14 1.04 24.28
N GLY A 227 -10.88 0.78 24.62
CA GLY A 227 -10.22 -0.51 24.41
C GLY A 227 -9.27 -0.54 23.23
N THR A 228 -9.03 -1.72 22.68
CA THR A 228 -8.12 -1.95 21.54
C THR A 228 -8.84 -1.69 20.23
N VAL A 229 -8.20 -0.90 19.38
CA VAL A 229 -8.63 -0.62 18.01
C VAL A 229 -7.58 -1.19 17.05
N VAL A 230 -8.04 -1.93 16.07
CA VAL A 230 -7.22 -2.50 15.00
C VAL A 230 -7.58 -1.78 13.70
N THR A 231 -6.58 -1.30 12.97
CA THR A 231 -6.80 -0.68 11.66
C THR A 231 -6.37 -1.60 10.54
N GLY A 232 -6.98 -1.42 9.39
CA GLY A 232 -6.67 -2.12 8.16
C GLY A 232 -7.67 -1.82 7.06
N ARG A 233 -7.34 -2.24 5.83
CA ARG A 233 -8.27 -2.25 4.72
C ARG A 233 -9.05 -3.55 4.71
N VAL A 234 -10.36 -3.47 4.58
CA VAL A 234 -11.21 -4.66 4.39
C VAL A 234 -10.90 -5.25 3.00
N GLU A 235 -10.33 -6.44 2.99
CA GLU A 235 -9.94 -7.16 1.76
C GLU A 235 -11.19 -7.66 1.02
N ARG A 236 -12.13 -8.26 1.76
CA ARG A 236 -13.40 -8.77 1.24
C ARG A 236 -14.49 -8.81 2.32
N GLY A 237 -15.73 -8.90 1.87
CA GLY A 237 -16.91 -9.05 2.71
C GLY A 237 -17.31 -7.79 3.44
N VAL A 238 -18.12 -7.98 4.48
CA VAL A 238 -18.68 -6.92 5.32
C VAL A 238 -18.55 -7.31 6.78
N ILE A 239 -18.25 -6.35 7.64
CA ILE A 239 -18.29 -6.47 9.09
C ILE A 239 -19.30 -5.47 9.68
N LYS A 240 -20.14 -5.94 10.61
CA LYS A 240 -21.10 -5.12 11.33
C LYS A 240 -20.75 -5.02 12.81
N VAL A 241 -21.16 -3.95 13.42
CA VAL A 241 -21.08 -3.80 14.88
C VAL A 241 -21.90 -4.88 15.54
N GLY A 242 -21.31 -5.59 16.52
CA GLY A 242 -21.91 -6.69 17.24
C GLY A 242 -21.53 -8.09 16.73
N GLU A 243 -20.89 -8.20 15.56
CA GLU A 243 -20.49 -9.50 15.02
C GLU A 243 -19.29 -10.11 15.75
N GLU A 244 -19.33 -11.45 15.92
CA GLU A 244 -18.17 -12.24 16.35
C GLU A 244 -17.19 -12.40 15.21
N ILE A 245 -15.91 -12.23 15.53
CA ILE A 245 -14.77 -12.37 14.59
C ILE A 245 -13.64 -13.14 15.24
N GLU A 246 -12.76 -13.66 14.42
CA GLU A 246 -11.51 -14.32 14.83
C GLU A 246 -10.30 -13.46 14.46
N ILE A 247 -9.29 -13.48 15.32
CA ILE A 247 -7.95 -12.95 15.09
C ILE A 247 -7.08 -14.14 14.73
N VAL A 248 -6.58 -14.20 13.48
CA VAL A 248 -5.93 -15.39 12.91
C VAL A 248 -4.53 -15.08 12.42
N GLY A 249 -3.60 -16.00 12.67
CA GLY A 249 -2.20 -15.92 12.23
C GLY A 249 -1.23 -15.53 13.35
N ILE A 250 0.04 -15.84 13.17
CA ILE A 250 1.18 -15.57 14.06
C ILE A 250 1.04 -16.28 15.43
N ARG A 251 -0.11 -16.11 16.10
CA ARG A 251 -0.45 -16.70 17.40
C ARG A 251 -1.63 -17.66 17.29
N GLU A 252 -2.00 -18.27 18.40
CA GLU A 252 -3.23 -19.04 18.50
C GLU A 252 -4.43 -18.18 18.13
N THR A 253 -5.35 -18.77 17.37
CA THR A 253 -6.57 -18.09 16.92
C THR A 253 -7.42 -17.70 18.13
N ALA A 254 -7.75 -16.45 18.26
CA ALA A 254 -8.57 -15.90 19.33
C ALA A 254 -9.91 -15.37 18.79
N LYS A 255 -10.97 -15.50 19.59
CA LYS A 255 -12.29 -14.95 19.27
C LYS A 255 -12.51 -13.63 19.99
N THR A 256 -13.15 -12.69 19.31
CA THR A 256 -13.55 -11.40 19.86
C THR A 256 -14.83 -10.92 19.19
N THR A 257 -15.35 -9.76 19.62
CA THR A 257 -16.52 -9.13 19.02
C THR A 257 -16.18 -7.73 18.56
N CYS A 258 -16.62 -7.38 17.36
CA CYS A 258 -16.57 -6.01 16.84
C CYS A 258 -17.55 -5.14 17.62
N THR A 259 -17.09 -4.17 18.40
CA THR A 259 -17.95 -3.26 19.16
C THR A 259 -18.13 -1.89 18.54
N GLY A 260 -17.40 -1.60 17.48
CA GLY A 260 -17.50 -0.37 16.72
C GLY A 260 -16.65 -0.40 15.48
N VAL A 261 -17.08 0.34 14.47
CA VAL A 261 -16.37 0.53 13.20
C VAL A 261 -16.26 2.03 12.94
N GLU A 262 -15.05 2.48 12.61
CA GLU A 262 -14.76 3.88 12.32
C GLU A 262 -13.91 4.00 11.05
N MET A 263 -14.14 5.05 10.26
CA MET A 263 -13.30 5.45 9.15
C MET A 263 -13.08 6.96 9.20
N PHE A 264 -11.83 7.42 9.20
CA PHE A 264 -11.45 8.83 9.34
C PHE A 264 -12.15 9.53 10.52
N ARG A 265 -12.18 8.84 11.69
CA ARG A 265 -12.85 9.31 12.93
C ARG A 265 -14.38 9.45 12.85
N LYS A 266 -15.01 9.08 11.73
CA LYS A 266 -16.44 9.01 11.55
C LYS A 266 -16.97 7.62 11.87
N LEU A 267 -18.15 7.52 12.46
CA LEU A 267 -18.77 6.24 12.79
C LEU A 267 -19.39 5.58 11.58
N LEU A 268 -19.26 4.26 11.52
CA LEU A 268 -19.87 3.39 10.53
C LEU A 268 -20.74 2.35 11.23
N ASP A 269 -21.92 2.04 10.67
CA ASP A 269 -22.75 0.93 11.11
C ASP A 269 -22.13 -0.41 10.65
N GLN A 270 -21.39 -0.38 9.53
CA GLN A 270 -20.65 -1.52 8.97
C GLN A 270 -19.42 -1.05 8.16
N GLY A 271 -18.38 -1.88 8.13
CA GLY A 271 -17.26 -1.78 7.18
C GLY A 271 -17.43 -2.79 6.06
N GLN A 272 -17.03 -2.44 4.84
CA GLN A 272 -17.13 -3.30 3.66
C GLN A 272 -15.84 -3.34 2.87
N ALA A 273 -15.72 -4.32 1.97
CA ALA A 273 -14.56 -4.46 1.08
C ALA A 273 -14.12 -3.14 0.47
N GLY A 274 -12.86 -2.80 0.61
CA GLY A 274 -12.23 -1.57 0.16
C GLY A 274 -12.17 -0.44 1.19
N ASP A 275 -12.92 -0.51 2.29
CA ASP A 275 -12.86 0.52 3.34
C ASP A 275 -11.58 0.37 4.18
N ASN A 276 -10.92 1.49 4.47
CA ASN A 276 -9.85 1.57 5.48
C ASN A 276 -10.47 1.92 6.82
N ILE A 277 -10.61 0.95 7.71
CA ILE A 277 -11.37 1.09 8.94
C ILE A 277 -10.55 0.80 10.20
N GLY A 278 -10.99 1.39 11.29
CA GLY A 278 -10.64 0.97 12.64
C GLY A 278 -11.78 0.14 13.24
N VAL A 279 -11.45 -1.06 13.69
CA VAL A 279 -12.38 -2.00 14.35
C VAL A 279 -12.08 -2.04 15.83
N LEU A 280 -13.08 -1.72 16.66
CA LEU A 280 -12.99 -1.81 18.12
C LEU A 280 -13.25 -3.26 18.54
N LEU A 281 -12.33 -3.84 19.32
CA LEU A 281 -12.38 -5.22 19.77
C LEU A 281 -12.79 -5.31 21.25
N ARG A 282 -13.74 -6.22 21.55
CA ARG A 282 -14.21 -6.45 22.92
C ARG A 282 -13.22 -7.32 23.70
N GLY A 283 -12.75 -6.82 24.86
CA GLY A 283 -11.97 -7.61 25.80
C GLY A 283 -10.57 -8.03 25.31
N THR A 284 -10.14 -7.59 24.13
CA THR A 284 -8.83 -7.86 23.57
C THR A 284 -7.86 -6.77 24.03
N LYS A 285 -6.73 -7.16 24.62
CA LYS A 285 -5.66 -6.24 24.96
C LYS A 285 -4.77 -5.96 23.75
N ARG A 286 -4.07 -4.82 23.78
CA ARG A 286 -3.18 -4.43 22.67
C ARG A 286 -2.09 -5.47 22.38
N GLU A 287 -1.53 -6.09 23.39
CA GLU A 287 -0.50 -7.13 23.30
C GLU A 287 -1.00 -8.49 22.79
N GLU A 288 -2.31 -8.68 22.68
CA GLU A 288 -2.93 -9.93 22.19
C GLU A 288 -3.19 -9.93 20.69
N VAL A 289 -3.03 -8.78 20.04
CA VAL A 289 -3.17 -8.61 18.59
C VAL A 289 -2.00 -7.84 18.03
N GLU A 290 -1.53 -8.22 16.84
CA GLU A 290 -0.38 -7.58 16.21
C GLU A 290 -0.53 -7.50 14.69
N ARG A 291 0.25 -6.60 14.09
CA ARG A 291 0.35 -6.46 12.64
C ARG A 291 0.72 -7.80 11.99
N GLY A 292 0.05 -8.13 10.90
CA GLY A 292 0.25 -9.37 10.15
C GLY A 292 -0.75 -10.47 10.46
N GLN A 293 -1.50 -10.36 11.56
CA GLN A 293 -2.70 -11.15 11.76
C GLN A 293 -3.82 -10.65 10.85
N VAL A 294 -4.90 -11.41 10.76
CA VAL A 294 -6.13 -10.97 10.08
C VAL A 294 -7.32 -11.03 11.03
N LEU A 295 -8.25 -10.10 10.86
CA LEU A 295 -9.60 -10.24 11.39
C LEU A 295 -10.45 -10.94 10.34
N ALA A 296 -11.15 -11.98 10.72
CA ALA A 296 -11.95 -12.78 9.79
C ALA A 296 -13.25 -13.27 10.43
N LYS A 297 -14.22 -13.65 9.59
CA LYS A 297 -15.40 -14.33 10.06
C LYS A 297 -15.00 -15.71 10.63
N PRO A 298 -15.56 -16.15 11.77
CA PRO A 298 -15.15 -17.38 12.41
C PRO A 298 -15.10 -18.61 11.48
N GLY A 299 -13.96 -19.31 11.51
CA GLY A 299 -13.75 -20.57 10.76
C GLY A 299 -13.52 -20.40 9.25
N THR A 300 -13.40 -19.19 8.72
CA THR A 300 -13.29 -18.96 7.26
C THR A 300 -11.85 -18.94 6.73
N ILE A 301 -10.87 -18.73 7.58
CA ILE A 301 -9.44 -18.81 7.26
C ILE A 301 -8.70 -19.45 8.43
N LYS A 302 -7.59 -20.12 8.13
CA LYS A 302 -6.75 -20.77 9.13
C LYS A 302 -5.29 -20.31 9.03
N PRO A 303 -4.52 -20.39 10.14
CA PRO A 303 -3.08 -20.17 10.08
C PRO A 303 -2.38 -21.42 9.55
N HIS A 304 -1.35 -21.22 8.70
CA HIS A 304 -0.56 -22.27 8.07
C HIS A 304 0.92 -21.97 8.12
N THR A 305 1.74 -23.00 8.22
CA THR A 305 3.21 -22.90 8.23
C THR A 305 3.86 -23.49 6.98
N GLN A 306 3.14 -24.32 6.21
CA GLN A 306 3.70 -24.98 5.04
C GLN A 306 2.79 -24.86 3.83
N PHE A 307 3.37 -24.48 2.70
CA PHE A 307 2.63 -24.33 1.45
C PHE A 307 3.53 -24.61 0.23
N SER A 308 2.89 -24.94 -0.90
CA SER A 308 3.52 -24.88 -2.22
C SER A 308 3.18 -23.57 -2.89
N GLY A 309 4.12 -22.99 -3.61
CA GLY A 309 3.92 -21.75 -4.36
C GLY A 309 4.58 -21.79 -5.73
N GLU A 310 3.94 -21.12 -6.69
CA GLU A 310 4.54 -20.81 -7.98
C GLU A 310 5.24 -19.47 -7.87
N VAL A 311 6.54 -19.44 -8.21
CA VAL A 311 7.41 -18.28 -7.99
C VAL A 311 8.11 -17.90 -9.27
N TYR A 312 8.13 -16.61 -9.56
CA TYR A 312 9.06 -15.98 -10.49
C TYR A 312 10.22 -15.36 -9.73
N VAL A 313 11.43 -15.72 -10.06
CA VAL A 313 12.66 -15.16 -9.47
C VAL A 313 13.15 -14.01 -10.34
N LEU A 314 13.18 -12.80 -9.77
CA LEU A 314 13.58 -11.61 -10.52
C LEU A 314 14.98 -11.73 -11.08
N SER A 315 15.15 -11.34 -12.32
CA SER A 315 16.45 -11.26 -12.99
C SER A 315 17.32 -10.13 -12.42
N LYS A 316 18.59 -10.12 -12.78
CA LYS A 316 19.53 -9.06 -12.39
C LYS A 316 19.08 -7.69 -12.92
N GLU A 317 18.59 -7.65 -14.15
CA GLU A 317 18.12 -6.44 -14.84
C GLU A 317 16.87 -5.85 -14.18
N GLU A 318 16.06 -6.70 -13.53
CA GLU A 318 14.89 -6.32 -12.74
C GLU A 318 15.22 -5.92 -11.29
N GLY A 319 16.51 -5.85 -10.94
CA GLY A 319 16.96 -5.53 -9.58
C GLY A 319 16.99 -6.73 -8.62
N GLY A 320 16.77 -7.93 -9.12
CA GLY A 320 16.78 -9.19 -8.37
C GLY A 320 18.18 -9.68 -7.99
N ARG A 321 18.31 -10.98 -7.80
CA ARG A 321 19.58 -11.65 -7.46
C ARG A 321 20.53 -11.69 -8.66
N HIS A 322 21.84 -11.77 -8.37
CA HIS A 322 22.88 -11.99 -9.36
C HIS A 322 23.37 -13.44 -9.38
N THR A 323 23.00 -14.22 -8.37
CA THR A 323 23.45 -15.60 -8.17
C THR A 323 22.26 -16.53 -7.96
N PRO A 324 22.37 -17.80 -8.35
CA PRO A 324 21.33 -18.77 -8.05
C PRO A 324 21.16 -18.98 -6.54
N PHE A 325 20.02 -19.54 -6.16
CA PHE A 325 19.84 -20.08 -4.81
C PHE A 325 19.61 -21.59 -4.86
N PHE A 326 19.89 -22.22 -3.73
CA PHE A 326 19.86 -23.67 -3.57
C PHE A 326 18.79 -24.07 -2.56
N ASN A 327 18.58 -25.38 -2.41
CA ASN A 327 17.72 -25.93 -1.39
C ASN A 327 18.07 -25.38 0.01
N ASN A 328 17.06 -25.20 0.87
CA ASN A 328 17.19 -24.58 2.20
C ASN A 328 17.54 -23.06 2.18
N TYR A 329 17.38 -22.36 1.06
CA TYR A 329 17.45 -20.91 1.03
C TYR A 329 16.38 -20.30 1.95
N ARG A 330 16.75 -19.32 2.76
CA ARG A 330 15.91 -18.74 3.83
C ARG A 330 15.70 -17.24 3.68
N PRO A 331 14.90 -16.80 2.71
CA PRO A 331 14.52 -15.40 2.56
C PRO A 331 13.36 -15.02 3.47
N GLN A 332 12.94 -13.75 3.39
CA GLN A 332 11.71 -13.26 3.97
C GLN A 332 10.58 -13.32 2.96
N PHE A 333 9.44 -13.86 3.38
CA PHE A 333 8.19 -13.93 2.64
C PHE A 333 7.24 -12.85 3.15
N TYR A 334 6.83 -11.97 2.27
CA TYR A 334 5.90 -10.87 2.58
C TYR A 334 4.49 -11.26 2.19
N PHE A 335 3.61 -11.37 3.20
CA PHE A 335 2.19 -11.64 3.02
C PHE A 335 1.37 -10.50 3.58
N ARG A 336 0.46 -9.91 2.79
CA ARG A 336 -0.40 -8.81 3.25
C ARG A 336 0.39 -7.72 4.00
N THR A 337 0.29 -7.69 5.33
CA THR A 337 0.88 -6.65 6.19
C THR A 337 2.11 -7.10 6.97
N THR A 338 2.62 -8.32 6.75
CA THR A 338 3.77 -8.86 7.50
C THR A 338 4.76 -9.62 6.63
N ASP A 339 5.93 -9.84 7.20
CA ASP A 339 6.96 -10.69 6.65
C ASP A 339 7.32 -11.82 7.63
N VAL A 340 7.62 -12.98 7.08
CA VAL A 340 8.04 -14.16 7.84
C VAL A 340 9.18 -14.85 7.12
N THR A 341 10.21 -15.24 7.86
CA THR A 341 11.28 -16.07 7.33
C THR A 341 10.76 -17.47 7.01
N GLY A 342 11.08 -17.98 5.83
CA GLY A 342 10.74 -19.34 5.42
C GLY A 342 11.91 -20.04 4.76
N ALA A 343 11.99 -21.37 4.92
CA ALA A 343 12.94 -22.21 4.22
C ALA A 343 12.30 -22.73 2.93
N ILE A 344 13.00 -22.60 1.81
CA ILE A 344 12.58 -23.09 0.50
C ILE A 344 13.09 -24.52 0.31
N GLU A 345 12.18 -25.41 -0.05
CA GLU A 345 12.48 -26.76 -0.50
C GLU A 345 12.22 -26.83 -2.01
N LEU A 346 13.27 -27.12 -2.77
CA LEU A 346 13.19 -27.28 -4.22
C LEU A 346 12.68 -28.67 -4.61
N PRO A 347 12.04 -28.83 -5.79
CA PRO A 347 11.73 -30.12 -6.36
C PRO A 347 12.98 -30.99 -6.49
N LYS A 348 12.83 -32.30 -6.36
CA LYS A 348 13.95 -33.27 -6.37
C LYS A 348 14.79 -33.27 -7.65
N ASP A 349 14.22 -32.80 -8.74
CA ASP A 349 14.83 -32.69 -10.06
C ASP A 349 15.56 -31.35 -10.28
N LYS A 350 15.49 -30.42 -9.32
CA LYS A 350 16.16 -29.12 -9.37
C LYS A 350 17.18 -28.97 -8.24
N GLU A 351 18.43 -28.78 -8.61
CA GLU A 351 19.51 -28.51 -7.63
C GLU A 351 19.57 -27.02 -7.26
N MET A 352 19.25 -26.13 -8.20
CA MET A 352 19.29 -24.68 -8.02
C MET A 352 18.23 -23.99 -8.85
N VAL A 353 17.98 -22.72 -8.53
CA VAL A 353 17.09 -21.80 -9.25
C VAL A 353 17.88 -20.57 -9.65
N MET A 354 17.81 -20.22 -10.94
CA MET A 354 18.49 -19.04 -11.50
C MET A 354 17.61 -17.80 -11.43
N PRO A 355 18.21 -16.60 -11.35
CA PRO A 355 17.50 -15.37 -11.64
C PRO A 355 16.82 -15.43 -13.02
N GLY A 356 15.54 -15.05 -13.10
CA GLY A 356 14.70 -15.15 -14.31
C GLY A 356 13.89 -16.45 -14.42
N ASP A 357 14.07 -17.40 -13.52
CA ASP A 357 13.34 -18.68 -13.56
C ASP A 357 11.93 -18.56 -12.99
N ASN A 358 11.02 -19.33 -13.58
CA ASN A 358 9.75 -19.73 -12.95
C ASN A 358 9.91 -21.11 -12.31
N VAL A 359 9.49 -21.25 -11.06
CA VAL A 359 9.66 -22.49 -10.30
C VAL A 359 8.54 -22.72 -9.30
N SER A 360 8.10 -23.97 -9.19
CA SER A 360 7.30 -24.44 -8.07
C SER A 360 8.21 -24.75 -6.88
N ILE A 361 7.90 -24.20 -5.72
CA ILE A 361 8.65 -24.42 -4.48
C ILE A 361 7.73 -24.86 -3.35
N ASN A 362 8.27 -25.61 -2.40
CA ASN A 362 7.65 -25.78 -1.10
C ASN A 362 8.32 -24.87 -0.09
N VAL A 363 7.53 -24.28 0.78
CA VAL A 363 8.02 -23.32 1.78
C VAL A 363 7.57 -23.78 3.17
N LYS A 364 8.51 -23.72 4.11
CA LYS A 364 8.25 -23.90 5.54
C LYS A 364 8.56 -22.60 6.27
N LEU A 365 7.52 -21.95 6.75
CA LEU A 365 7.59 -20.70 7.52
C LEU A 365 7.97 -20.97 8.98
N ILE A 366 8.65 -20.02 9.61
CA ILE A 366 8.99 -20.09 11.05
C ILE A 366 7.81 -19.74 11.96
N SER A 367 6.78 -19.07 11.43
CA SER A 367 5.57 -18.69 12.15
C SER A 367 4.33 -18.92 11.28
N PRO A 368 3.18 -19.27 11.87
CA PRO A 368 1.96 -19.48 11.11
C PRO A 368 1.39 -18.18 10.58
N ILE A 369 0.93 -18.18 9.34
CA ILE A 369 0.29 -17.05 8.67
C ILE A 369 -1.13 -17.42 8.26
N ALA A 370 -2.08 -16.51 8.44
CA ALA A 370 -3.43 -16.67 7.91
C ALA A 370 -3.36 -16.74 6.37
N MET A 371 -3.61 -17.93 5.81
CA MET A 371 -3.29 -18.25 4.42
C MET A 371 -4.43 -18.97 3.74
N GLU A 372 -4.56 -18.78 2.45
CA GLU A 372 -5.45 -19.51 1.54
C GLU A 372 -4.77 -19.67 0.18
N GLU A 373 -5.23 -20.61 -0.63
CA GLU A 373 -4.76 -20.77 -2.00
C GLU A 373 -5.09 -19.51 -2.82
N GLY A 374 -4.19 -19.12 -3.70
CA GLY A 374 -4.27 -17.87 -4.46
C GLY A 374 -3.68 -16.64 -3.75
N LEU A 375 -3.28 -16.75 -2.47
CA LEU A 375 -2.63 -15.64 -1.77
C LEU A 375 -1.28 -15.33 -2.42
N ARG A 376 -1.07 -14.07 -2.80
CA ARG A 376 0.20 -13.59 -3.36
C ARG A 376 1.20 -13.27 -2.26
N PHE A 377 2.47 -13.42 -2.60
CA PHE A 377 3.58 -13.05 -1.72
C PHE A 377 4.77 -12.53 -2.51
N ALA A 378 5.57 -11.69 -1.85
CA ALA A 378 6.89 -11.29 -2.35
C ALA A 378 7.98 -12.00 -1.54
N ILE A 379 9.13 -12.25 -2.20
CA ILE A 379 10.32 -12.82 -1.57
C ILE A 379 11.38 -11.72 -1.52
N ARG A 380 11.94 -11.49 -0.34
CA ARG A 380 12.96 -10.44 -0.13
C ARG A 380 14.20 -10.98 0.57
N GLU A 381 15.33 -10.41 0.20
CA GLU A 381 16.64 -10.69 0.79
C GLU A 381 17.46 -9.40 0.86
N GLY A 382 18.06 -9.10 2.01
CA GLY A 382 18.96 -7.97 2.18
C GLY A 382 18.35 -6.62 1.76
N GLY A 383 17.06 -6.40 2.01
CA GLY A 383 16.34 -5.18 1.65
C GLY A 383 15.89 -5.10 0.19
N ARG A 384 16.09 -6.15 -0.63
CA ARG A 384 15.70 -6.20 -2.05
C ARG A 384 14.60 -7.23 -2.28
N THR A 385 13.69 -6.95 -3.19
CA THR A 385 12.77 -7.96 -3.71
C THR A 385 13.51 -8.84 -4.71
N VAL A 386 13.48 -10.15 -4.46
CA VAL A 386 14.20 -11.14 -5.28
C VAL A 386 13.26 -12.10 -6.00
N GLY A 387 11.98 -12.06 -5.70
CA GLY A 387 10.96 -12.87 -6.37
C GLY A 387 9.56 -12.52 -5.91
N ALA A 388 8.60 -13.02 -6.64
CA ALA A 388 7.19 -12.95 -6.31
C ALA A 388 6.50 -14.26 -6.66
N GLY A 389 5.44 -14.59 -5.93
CA GLY A 389 4.73 -15.82 -6.16
C GLY A 389 3.30 -15.81 -5.65
N VAL A 390 2.65 -16.94 -5.88
CA VAL A 390 1.29 -17.20 -5.43
C VAL A 390 1.25 -18.56 -4.72
N VAL A 391 0.50 -18.65 -3.63
CA VAL A 391 0.25 -19.90 -2.92
C VAL A 391 -0.62 -20.79 -3.82
N SER A 392 -0.07 -21.90 -4.28
CA SER A 392 -0.76 -22.86 -5.16
C SER A 392 -1.46 -23.95 -4.37
N LYS A 393 -0.92 -24.30 -3.20
CA LYS A 393 -1.47 -25.35 -2.34
C LYS A 393 -1.05 -25.15 -0.88
N ILE A 394 -1.96 -25.38 0.04
CA ILE A 394 -1.69 -25.46 1.47
C ILE A 394 -1.26 -26.91 1.81
N ILE A 395 -0.18 -27.05 2.60
CA ILE A 395 0.36 -28.36 3.03
C ILE A 395 0.04 -28.60 4.50
N GLU A 396 0.32 -27.60 5.38
CA GLU A 396 0.08 -27.68 6.83
C GLU A 396 -0.21 -26.29 7.43
#